data_efd01d602cda37870d0c007afb33b11a
#
_entry.id   efd01d602cda37870d0c007afb33b11a
#
_cell.length_a   1.000
_cell.length_b   1.000
_cell.length_c   1.000
_cell.angle_alpha   90.00
_cell.angle_beta   90.00
_cell.angle_gamma   90.00
#
_symmetry.space_group_name_H-M   'P 1'
#
loop_
_entity.id
_entity.type
_entity.pdbx_description
1 polymer ?
#
loop_
_entity_poly.entity_id
_entity_poly.type
_entity_poly.pdbx_seq_one_letter_code
_entity_poly.pdbx_strand_id
1 'polypeptide(L)'
;MSEVIKLQLPKFENSSWSFELDQINLYAFWNNAFSKEECQTIINLAKDKGLIKGKTIGESDVRDSKISWLYPADNMDWVFRRVTDITLNLNERFFKFDLFGLNEGFQFTNYEAPSGKYGKHIDRGMNIPVRKLSISIQLTNPDEYEGGELKLYDGEEETVMDKTQGTLIIFPSYVLHEVMPVTKGERNSLVTWVTGKQFK
;
A
#
# COMPACT_ATOMS: atom_id res chain seq x y z
N MET A 1 -23.13 -15.82 -4.67
CA MET A 1 -22.46 -15.38 -5.92
C MET A 1 -23.16 -14.11 -6.35
N SER A 2 -22.61 -12.95 -6.01
CA SER A 2 -23.13 -11.66 -6.46
C SER A 2 -22.58 -11.39 -7.86
N GLU A 3 -23.46 -11.31 -8.84
CA GLU A 3 -23.11 -10.85 -10.18
C GLU A 3 -22.60 -9.41 -10.08
N VAL A 4 -21.36 -9.19 -10.45
CA VAL A 4 -20.84 -7.85 -10.70
C VAL A 4 -21.60 -7.28 -11.89
N ILE A 5 -22.52 -6.36 -11.62
CA ILE A 5 -23.19 -5.59 -12.68
C ILE A 5 -22.11 -4.74 -13.35
N LYS A 6 -21.57 -5.23 -14.47
CA LYS A 6 -20.77 -4.39 -15.36
C LYS A 6 -21.72 -3.34 -15.94
N LEU A 7 -21.56 -2.10 -15.50
CA LEU A 7 -22.18 -0.96 -16.16
C LEU A 7 -21.69 -0.94 -17.63
N GLN A 8 -22.55 -1.43 -18.53
CA GLN A 8 -22.36 -1.20 -19.95
C GLN A 8 -22.76 0.25 -20.24
N LEU A 9 -21.75 1.13 -20.29
CA LEU A 9 -21.97 2.46 -20.81
C LEU A 9 -22.41 2.35 -22.27
N PRO A 10 -23.41 3.15 -22.70
CA PRO A 10 -23.88 3.11 -24.08
C PRO A 10 -22.71 3.45 -25.02
N LYS A 11 -22.48 2.62 -26.04
CA LYS A 11 -21.57 2.96 -27.12
C LYS A 11 -22.21 4.02 -27.98
N PHE A 12 -21.72 5.24 -27.89
CA PHE A 12 -22.11 6.32 -28.78
C PHE A 12 -21.24 6.20 -30.06
N GLU A 13 -21.66 5.40 -31.00
CA GLU A 13 -21.02 5.37 -32.32
C GLU A 13 -21.25 6.73 -33.02
N ASN A 14 -20.17 7.40 -33.41
CA ASN A 14 -20.15 8.67 -34.14
C ASN A 14 -20.59 9.94 -33.38
N SER A 15 -20.43 10.03 -32.09
CA SER A 15 -20.61 11.27 -31.35
C SER A 15 -19.27 12.03 -31.17
N SER A 16 -19.29 13.36 -31.31
CA SER A 16 -18.12 14.22 -31.12
C SER A 16 -17.61 14.29 -29.67
N TRP A 17 -18.27 13.62 -28.73
CA TRP A 17 -17.94 13.52 -27.31
C TRP A 17 -17.72 12.08 -26.82
N SER A 18 -17.46 11.15 -27.72
CA SER A 18 -17.02 9.81 -27.31
C SER A 18 -15.54 9.86 -26.90
N PHE A 19 -15.24 9.39 -25.70
CA PHE A 19 -13.89 9.25 -25.18
C PHE A 19 -13.56 7.78 -25.03
N GLU A 20 -12.31 7.41 -25.23
CA GLU A 20 -11.82 6.10 -24.76
C GLU A 20 -11.79 6.12 -23.22
N LEU A 21 -12.46 5.13 -22.62
CA LEU A 21 -12.44 4.95 -21.18
C LEU A 21 -11.20 4.18 -20.78
N ASP A 22 -10.26 4.86 -20.18
CA ASP A 22 -9.12 4.20 -19.54
C ASP A 22 -9.51 3.85 -18.09
N GLN A 23 -9.61 2.56 -17.78
CA GLN A 23 -9.99 2.09 -16.44
C GLN A 23 -8.74 1.93 -15.59
N ILE A 24 -8.70 2.62 -14.46
CA ILE A 24 -7.69 2.44 -13.43
C ILE A 24 -8.19 1.38 -12.46
N ASN A 25 -7.39 0.35 -12.22
CA ASN A 25 -7.71 -0.67 -11.24
C ASN A 25 -7.65 -0.10 -9.82
N LEU A 26 -8.54 -0.57 -8.94
CA LEU A 26 -8.52 -0.17 -7.53
C LEU A 26 -7.21 -0.55 -6.86
N TYR A 27 -6.65 -1.72 -7.20
CA TYR A 27 -5.35 -2.21 -6.74
C TYR A 27 -4.78 -3.23 -7.73
N ALA A 28 -3.50 -3.51 -7.53
CA ALA A 28 -2.81 -4.66 -8.11
C ALA A 28 -1.91 -5.30 -7.03
N PHE A 29 -1.44 -6.51 -7.28
CA PHE A 29 -0.57 -7.20 -6.34
C PHE A 29 0.47 -8.07 -7.07
N TRP A 30 1.53 -8.40 -6.34
CA TRP A 30 2.58 -9.31 -6.78
C TRP A 30 2.86 -10.33 -5.68
N ASN A 31 2.46 -11.57 -5.92
CA ASN A 31 2.68 -12.66 -4.97
C ASN A 31 4.17 -13.06 -4.94
N ASN A 32 4.63 -13.48 -3.76
CA ASN A 32 6.02 -13.90 -3.57
C ASN A 32 7.04 -12.85 -4.05
N ALA A 33 6.72 -11.55 -3.87
CA ALA A 33 7.67 -10.47 -4.13
C ALA A 33 8.91 -10.60 -3.24
N PHE A 34 8.73 -11.15 -2.03
CA PHE A 34 9.78 -11.43 -1.05
C PHE A 34 9.63 -12.83 -0.47
N SER A 35 10.75 -13.51 -0.22
CA SER A 35 10.76 -14.78 0.52
C SER A 35 10.53 -14.55 2.01
N LYS A 36 10.25 -15.63 2.75
CA LYS A 36 10.09 -15.57 4.22
C LYS A 36 11.36 -15.06 4.91
N GLU A 37 12.52 -15.52 4.44
CA GLU A 37 13.84 -15.14 4.96
C GLU A 37 14.13 -13.66 4.68
N GLU A 38 13.75 -13.16 3.49
CA GLU A 38 13.87 -11.75 3.13
C GLU A 38 12.94 -10.87 3.98
N CYS A 39 11.69 -11.30 4.19
CA CYS A 39 10.78 -10.63 5.11
C CYS A 39 11.34 -10.54 6.52
N GLN A 40 11.89 -11.63 7.05
CA GLN A 40 12.51 -11.65 8.37
C GLN A 40 13.75 -10.75 8.45
N THR A 41 14.56 -10.72 7.38
CA THR A 41 15.72 -9.81 7.28
C THR A 41 15.30 -8.36 7.40
N ILE A 42 14.24 -7.96 6.67
CA ILE A 42 13.70 -6.58 6.73
C ILE A 42 13.16 -6.25 8.12
N ILE A 43 12.42 -7.19 8.76
CA ILE A 43 11.92 -7.02 10.14
C ILE A 43 13.07 -6.79 11.11
N ASN A 44 14.12 -7.60 11.04
CA ASN A 44 15.28 -7.49 11.92
C ASN A 44 16.00 -6.14 11.73
N LEU A 45 16.28 -5.74 10.48
CA LEU A 45 16.90 -4.45 10.18
C LEU A 45 16.11 -3.27 10.77
N ALA A 46 14.78 -3.31 10.65
CA ALA A 46 13.93 -2.25 11.19
C ALA A 46 13.93 -2.21 12.72
N LYS A 47 13.87 -3.38 13.38
CA LYS A 47 13.89 -3.50 14.83
C LYS A 47 15.25 -3.11 15.42
N ASP A 48 16.35 -3.52 14.78
CA ASP A 48 17.73 -3.16 15.18
C ASP A 48 17.99 -1.66 15.06
N LYS A 49 17.42 -1.03 14.03
CA LYS A 49 17.48 0.44 13.85
C LYS A 49 16.70 1.21 14.92
N GLY A 50 15.73 0.58 15.54
CA GLY A 50 14.85 1.14 16.56
C GLY A 50 13.50 1.57 16.03
N LEU A 51 12.47 1.33 16.85
CA LEU A 51 11.09 1.67 16.57
C LEU A 51 10.66 2.90 17.35
N ILE A 52 10.00 3.84 16.71
CA ILE A 52 9.40 5.02 17.33
C ILE A 52 7.88 5.00 17.14
N LYS A 53 7.14 5.67 18.01
CA LYS A 53 5.68 5.77 17.88
C LYS A 53 5.31 6.45 16.55
N GLY A 54 4.46 5.81 15.76
CA GLY A 54 3.92 6.38 14.52
C GLY A 54 3.08 7.61 14.83
N LYS A 55 3.28 8.67 14.05
CA LYS A 55 2.50 9.92 14.17
C LYS A 55 1.64 10.11 12.92
N THR A 56 0.47 10.73 13.10
CA THR A 56 -0.39 11.21 12.01
C THR A 56 -0.50 12.73 12.11
N ILE A 57 -0.85 13.36 10.99
CA ILE A 57 -1.27 14.76 10.98
C ILE A 57 -2.76 14.75 11.33
N GLY A 58 -3.14 15.18 12.54
CA GLY A 58 -4.53 15.19 13.01
C GLY A 58 -4.74 14.48 14.34
N GLU A 59 -5.90 13.83 14.51
CA GLU A 59 -6.31 13.21 15.77
C GLU A 59 -5.41 12.04 16.19
N SER A 60 -5.08 11.98 17.46
CA SER A 60 -4.12 11.01 18.04
C SER A 60 -4.59 9.56 18.02
N ASP A 61 -5.92 9.32 17.93
CA ASP A 61 -6.50 7.98 18.09
C ASP A 61 -6.67 7.21 16.75
N VAL A 62 -6.36 7.86 15.62
CA VAL A 62 -6.47 7.24 14.29
C VAL A 62 -5.41 6.17 14.08
N ARG A 63 -4.22 6.33 14.71
CA ARG A 63 -3.09 5.42 14.49
C ARG A 63 -2.48 4.96 15.80
N ASP A 64 -2.40 3.65 15.98
CA ASP A 64 -1.61 2.99 17.01
C ASP A 64 -0.62 2.04 16.33
N SER A 65 0.62 2.46 16.21
CA SER A 65 1.70 1.69 15.57
C SER A 65 3.06 2.21 15.96
N LYS A 66 4.09 1.37 15.81
CA LYS A 66 5.49 1.78 15.87
C LYS A 66 6.07 1.75 14.45
N ILE A 67 7.00 2.64 14.16
CA ILE A 67 7.61 2.74 12.83
C ILE A 67 9.12 2.83 12.90
N SER A 68 9.77 2.42 11.83
CA SER A 68 11.18 2.71 11.51
C SER A 68 11.31 3.09 10.04
N TRP A 69 12.16 4.04 9.72
CA TRP A 69 12.42 4.44 8.35
C TRP A 69 13.70 3.78 7.83
N LEU A 70 13.59 3.07 6.72
CA LEU A 70 14.67 2.35 6.07
C LEU A 70 15.00 3.00 4.73
N TYR A 71 16.28 3.22 4.50
CA TYR A 71 16.81 3.87 3.29
C TYR A 71 17.79 2.94 2.58
N PRO A 72 18.20 3.21 1.32
CA PRO A 72 19.13 2.33 0.61
C PRO A 72 20.43 2.07 1.39
N ALA A 73 20.94 3.07 2.12
CA ALA A 73 22.15 2.96 2.96
C ALA A 73 22.00 1.97 4.15
N ASP A 74 20.78 1.61 4.53
CA ASP A 74 20.50 0.63 5.59
C ASP A 74 20.55 -0.83 5.07
N ASN A 75 21.36 -1.13 4.06
CA ASN A 75 21.38 -2.41 3.36
C ASN A 75 20.05 -2.76 2.65
N MET A 76 19.28 -1.75 2.25
CA MET A 76 17.96 -1.89 1.62
C MET A 76 17.97 -1.64 0.10
N ASP A 77 19.11 -1.34 -0.52
CA ASP A 77 19.21 -1.03 -1.96
C ASP A 77 18.53 -2.10 -2.84
N TRP A 78 18.71 -3.38 -2.50
CA TRP A 78 18.10 -4.49 -3.21
C TRP A 78 16.55 -4.49 -3.13
N VAL A 79 15.97 -4.02 -2.00
CA VAL A 79 14.52 -3.85 -1.85
C VAL A 79 14.03 -2.72 -2.73
N PHE A 80 14.74 -1.58 -2.74
CA PHE A 80 14.41 -0.43 -3.59
C PHE A 80 14.40 -0.82 -5.07
N ARG A 81 15.40 -1.55 -5.55
CA ARG A 81 15.47 -2.03 -6.94
C ARG A 81 14.30 -2.95 -7.27
N ARG A 82 14.08 -3.99 -6.47
CA ARG A 82 13.00 -4.96 -6.69
C ARG A 82 11.63 -4.30 -6.70
N VAL A 83 11.34 -3.43 -5.74
CA VAL A 83 10.06 -2.72 -5.66
C VAL A 83 9.89 -1.77 -6.84
N THR A 84 10.95 -1.12 -7.29
CA THR A 84 10.91 -0.28 -8.50
C THR A 84 10.52 -1.11 -9.73
N ASP A 85 11.18 -2.25 -9.97
CA ASP A 85 10.91 -3.11 -11.11
C ASP A 85 9.47 -3.65 -11.11
N ILE A 86 8.99 -4.12 -9.96
CA ILE A 86 7.60 -4.58 -9.79
C ILE A 86 6.63 -3.43 -10.04
N THR A 87 6.91 -2.26 -9.48
CA THR A 87 6.06 -1.07 -9.63
C THR A 87 5.92 -0.64 -11.08
N LEU A 88 7.03 -0.58 -11.84
CA LEU A 88 7.01 -0.21 -13.26
C LEU A 88 6.15 -1.20 -14.05
N ASN A 89 6.31 -2.51 -13.80
CA ASN A 89 5.51 -3.54 -14.47
C ASN A 89 4.01 -3.41 -14.15
N LEU A 90 3.66 -3.24 -12.87
CA LEU A 90 2.26 -3.11 -12.46
C LEU A 90 1.64 -1.79 -12.92
N ASN A 91 2.42 -0.71 -12.91
CA ASN A 91 1.94 0.59 -13.42
C ASN A 91 1.64 0.55 -14.90
N GLU A 92 2.50 -0.04 -15.71
CA GLU A 92 2.29 -0.17 -17.16
C GLU A 92 0.99 -0.94 -17.48
N ARG A 93 0.70 -1.97 -16.70
CA ARG A 93 -0.45 -2.87 -16.94
C ARG A 93 -1.77 -2.37 -16.37
N PHE A 94 -1.75 -1.69 -15.21
CA PHE A 94 -2.95 -1.46 -14.42
C PHE A 94 -3.27 0.00 -14.11
N PHE A 95 -2.26 0.90 -14.07
CA PHE A 95 -2.49 2.29 -13.62
C PHE A 95 -2.10 3.33 -14.64
N LYS A 96 -1.04 3.11 -15.41
CA LYS A 96 -0.53 4.00 -16.47
C LYS A 96 -0.24 5.45 -16.02
N PHE A 97 0.17 5.62 -14.75
CA PHE A 97 0.55 6.93 -14.23
C PHE A 97 1.92 7.37 -14.73
N ASP A 98 2.10 8.67 -14.95
CA ASP A 98 3.40 9.32 -15.14
C ASP A 98 4.16 9.35 -13.80
N LEU A 99 5.07 8.43 -13.58
CA LEU A 99 5.82 8.26 -12.33
C LEU A 99 7.19 8.91 -12.39
N PHE A 100 7.65 9.46 -11.24
CA PHE A 100 9.03 9.92 -11.04
C PHE A 100 9.88 8.89 -10.31
N GLY A 101 9.31 8.14 -9.37
CA GLY A 101 9.98 7.10 -8.61
C GLY A 101 9.74 7.17 -7.10
N LEU A 102 10.58 6.42 -6.37
CA LEU A 102 10.56 6.34 -4.91
C LEU A 102 11.40 7.49 -4.33
N ASN A 103 10.76 8.56 -3.87
CA ASN A 103 11.42 9.72 -3.28
C ASN A 103 11.41 9.71 -1.74
N GLU A 104 10.73 8.74 -1.16
CA GLU A 104 10.65 8.53 0.29
C GLU A 104 11.34 7.21 0.65
N GLY A 105 11.80 7.09 1.90
CA GLY A 105 12.27 5.81 2.43
C GLY A 105 11.13 4.80 2.57
N PHE A 106 11.47 3.56 2.86
CA PHE A 106 10.48 2.58 3.29
C PHE A 106 10.13 2.81 4.76
N GLN A 107 8.85 2.97 5.04
CA GLN A 107 8.33 2.98 6.40
C GLN A 107 8.01 1.54 6.81
N PHE A 108 8.86 0.94 7.63
CA PHE A 108 8.49 -0.25 8.37
C PHE A 108 7.43 0.13 9.40
N THR A 109 6.34 -0.61 9.44
CA THR A 109 5.25 -0.36 10.38
C THR A 109 4.91 -1.64 11.14
N ASN A 110 4.96 -1.53 12.46
CA ASN A 110 4.64 -2.58 13.40
C ASN A 110 3.33 -2.24 14.11
N TYR A 111 2.40 -3.18 14.09
CA TYR A 111 1.12 -3.14 14.78
C TYR A 111 1.06 -4.27 15.79
N GLU A 112 0.94 -3.95 17.08
CA GLU A 112 0.90 -4.92 18.18
C GLU A 112 -0.50 -5.04 18.76
N ALA A 113 -0.89 -6.24 19.15
CA ALA A 113 -2.11 -6.45 19.93
C ALA A 113 -2.05 -5.72 21.28
N PRO A 114 -3.22 -5.33 21.86
CA PRO A 114 -4.57 -5.61 21.39
C PRO A 114 -5.16 -4.54 20.45
N SER A 115 -4.46 -3.48 20.11
CA SER A 115 -5.07 -2.28 19.50
C SER A 115 -4.32 -1.71 18.30
N GLY A 116 -3.18 -2.28 17.92
CA GLY A 116 -2.36 -1.78 16.83
C GLY A 116 -3.20 -1.64 15.55
N LYS A 117 -3.37 -0.40 15.04
CA LYS A 117 -4.25 -0.07 13.92
C LYS A 117 -3.81 1.18 13.17
N TYR A 118 -4.42 1.39 12.02
CA TYR A 118 -4.41 2.68 11.33
C TYR A 118 -5.77 2.91 10.68
N GLY A 119 -6.57 3.79 11.23
CA GLY A 119 -7.93 4.08 10.77
C GLY A 119 -7.98 4.66 9.35
N LYS A 120 -9.18 4.86 8.84
CA LYS A 120 -9.45 5.30 7.48
C LYS A 120 -8.71 6.59 7.12
N HIS A 121 -7.93 6.54 6.04
CA HIS A 121 -7.16 7.67 5.52
C HIS A 121 -6.85 7.50 4.03
N ILE A 122 -6.38 8.57 3.43
CA ILE A 122 -5.76 8.57 2.11
C ILE A 122 -4.30 9.02 2.27
N ASP A 123 -3.42 8.52 1.41
CA ASP A 123 -1.99 8.84 1.49
C ASP A 123 -1.60 10.14 0.78
N ARG A 124 -2.55 10.74 0.08
CA ARG A 124 -2.34 12.01 -0.62
C ARG A 124 -2.67 13.19 0.29
N GLY A 125 -1.67 14.01 0.63
CA GLY A 125 -1.82 15.24 1.41
C GLY A 125 -1.43 16.50 0.63
N MET A 126 -1.86 17.67 1.12
CA MET A 126 -1.65 18.96 0.43
C MET A 126 -0.19 19.45 0.46
N ASN A 127 0.58 19.09 1.48
CA ASN A 127 1.94 19.59 1.73
C ASN A 127 3.02 18.51 1.59
N ILE A 128 2.73 17.43 0.88
CA ILE A 128 3.67 16.34 0.61
C ILE A 128 3.86 16.19 -0.91
N PRO A 129 4.95 15.56 -1.37
CA PRO A 129 5.12 15.24 -2.78
C PRO A 129 3.89 14.54 -3.34
N VAL A 130 3.60 14.74 -4.65
CA VAL A 130 2.44 14.12 -5.28
C VAL A 130 2.63 12.62 -5.33
N ARG A 131 2.14 11.93 -4.32
CA ARG A 131 2.07 10.48 -4.28
C ARG A 131 1.01 9.99 -5.27
N LYS A 132 1.39 9.10 -6.15
CA LYS A 132 0.51 8.48 -7.14
C LYS A 132 0.08 7.08 -6.74
N LEU A 133 1.03 6.30 -6.24
CA LEU A 133 0.81 4.93 -5.82
C LEU A 133 1.32 4.73 -4.40
N SER A 134 0.54 4.02 -3.61
CA SER A 134 0.89 3.50 -2.29
C SER A 134 1.23 2.03 -2.41
N ILE A 135 2.26 1.59 -1.75
CA ILE A 135 2.74 0.21 -1.75
C ILE A 135 2.77 -0.29 -0.32
N SER A 136 2.21 -1.47 -0.10
CA SER A 136 2.27 -2.20 1.18
C SER A 136 2.76 -3.62 0.94
N ILE A 137 3.80 -4.03 1.65
CA ILE A 137 4.37 -5.38 1.59
C ILE A 137 4.08 -6.07 2.91
N GLN A 138 3.47 -7.27 2.86
CA GLN A 138 3.15 -8.08 4.03
C GLN A 138 4.40 -8.81 4.51
N LEU A 139 4.90 -8.49 5.70
CA LEU A 139 6.14 -9.06 6.21
C LEU A 139 5.93 -10.21 7.20
N THR A 140 4.84 -10.21 7.97
CA THR A 140 4.54 -11.24 8.98
C THR A 140 3.74 -12.39 8.36
N ASN A 141 4.05 -13.62 8.77
CA ASN A 141 3.24 -14.78 8.42
C ASN A 141 1.81 -14.60 8.97
N PRO A 142 0.75 -14.75 8.16
CA PRO A 142 -0.64 -14.56 8.60
C PRO A 142 -1.08 -15.47 9.75
N ASP A 143 -0.42 -16.59 9.96
CA ASP A 143 -0.70 -17.52 11.07
C ASP A 143 -0.19 -17.00 12.43
N GLU A 144 0.64 -15.96 12.45
CA GLU A 144 1.26 -15.41 13.67
C GLU A 144 0.46 -14.26 14.30
N TYR A 145 -0.62 -13.79 13.64
CA TYR A 145 -1.45 -12.69 14.16
C TYR A 145 -2.92 -12.82 13.75
N GLU A 146 -3.80 -12.19 14.51
CA GLU A 146 -5.23 -12.08 14.23
C GLU A 146 -5.64 -10.61 14.07
N GLY A 147 -6.62 -10.33 13.22
CA GLY A 147 -6.98 -8.96 12.83
C GLY A 147 -5.98 -8.35 11.85
N GLY A 148 -5.81 -7.04 11.89
CA GLY A 148 -4.81 -6.33 11.11
C GLY A 148 -5.03 -6.34 9.59
N GLU A 149 -6.24 -6.59 9.11
CA GLU A 149 -6.57 -6.58 7.69
C GLU A 149 -6.30 -5.20 7.09
N LEU A 150 -5.62 -5.14 5.95
CA LEU A 150 -5.59 -3.97 5.08
C LEU A 150 -6.87 -3.98 4.25
N LYS A 151 -7.68 -2.94 4.38
CA LYS A 151 -8.91 -2.74 3.61
C LYS A 151 -8.77 -1.55 2.69
N LEU A 152 -9.24 -1.70 1.45
CA LEU A 152 -9.39 -0.62 0.47
C LEU A 152 -10.89 -0.37 0.23
N TYR A 153 -11.24 0.88 -0.04
CA TYR A 153 -12.62 1.30 -0.22
C TYR A 153 -12.85 1.93 -1.59
N ASP A 154 -13.88 1.46 -2.28
CA ASP A 154 -14.43 2.08 -3.47
C ASP A 154 -15.89 2.49 -3.17
N GLY A 155 -16.08 3.74 -2.77
CA GLY A 155 -17.35 4.20 -2.21
C GLY A 155 -17.68 3.47 -0.89
N GLU A 156 -18.83 2.78 -0.87
CA GLU A 156 -19.28 1.98 0.28
C GLU A 156 -18.75 0.54 0.27
N GLU A 157 -18.23 0.08 -0.88
CA GLU A 157 -17.68 -1.27 -1.01
C GLU A 157 -16.28 -1.36 -0.41
N GLU A 158 -16.03 -2.42 0.37
CA GLU A 158 -14.71 -2.71 0.93
C GLU A 158 -14.10 -3.94 0.26
N THR A 159 -12.80 -3.88 0.01
CA THR A 159 -12.01 -5.02 -0.43
C THR A 159 -10.93 -5.31 0.60
N VAL A 160 -10.95 -6.53 1.15
CA VAL A 160 -9.93 -7.00 2.10
C VAL A 160 -8.75 -7.54 1.31
N MET A 161 -7.55 -7.02 1.60
CA MET A 161 -6.33 -7.43 0.93
C MET A 161 -5.80 -8.75 1.48
N ASP A 162 -5.14 -9.51 0.61
CA ASP A 162 -4.45 -10.75 0.98
C ASP A 162 -3.36 -10.47 2.05
N LYS A 163 -3.29 -11.35 3.04
CA LYS A 163 -2.33 -11.31 4.17
C LYS A 163 -1.09 -12.16 3.92
N THR A 164 -1.00 -12.85 2.78
CA THR A 164 0.11 -13.77 2.48
C THR A 164 1.46 -13.06 2.60
N GLN A 165 2.35 -13.63 3.42
CA GLN A 165 3.70 -13.12 3.64
C GLN A 165 4.48 -12.98 2.33
N GLY A 166 5.17 -11.85 2.16
CA GLY A 166 5.96 -11.56 0.96
C GLY A 166 5.14 -10.99 -0.21
N THR A 167 3.82 -10.85 -0.07
CA THR A 167 2.97 -10.21 -1.10
C THR A 167 3.14 -8.68 -1.06
N LEU A 168 3.38 -8.10 -2.24
CA LEU A 168 3.36 -6.67 -2.47
C LEU A 168 1.97 -6.28 -3.00
N ILE A 169 1.33 -5.32 -2.36
CA ILE A 169 0.05 -4.72 -2.76
C ILE A 169 0.32 -3.27 -3.15
N ILE A 170 -0.23 -2.84 -4.28
CA ILE A 170 -0.09 -1.48 -4.81
C ILE A 170 -1.45 -0.92 -5.19
N PHE A 171 -1.72 0.34 -4.85
CA PHE A 171 -2.98 1.02 -5.13
C PHE A 171 -2.77 2.53 -5.27
N PRO A 172 -3.68 3.24 -5.97
CA PRO A 172 -3.61 4.70 -6.08
C PRO A 172 -3.67 5.38 -4.71
N SER A 173 -2.76 6.33 -4.45
CA SER A 173 -2.63 6.97 -3.13
C SER A 173 -3.84 7.80 -2.69
N TYR A 174 -4.82 8.02 -3.57
CA TYR A 174 -6.10 8.65 -3.25
C TYR A 174 -7.19 7.66 -2.83
N VAL A 175 -6.92 6.35 -2.89
CA VAL A 175 -7.86 5.32 -2.43
C VAL A 175 -7.94 5.35 -0.90
N LEU A 176 -9.16 5.44 -0.39
CA LEU A 176 -9.42 5.37 1.04
C LEU A 176 -9.06 3.97 1.54
N HIS A 177 -8.30 3.89 2.63
CA HIS A 177 -7.87 2.62 3.17
C HIS A 177 -7.65 2.68 4.67
N GLU A 178 -7.59 1.50 5.30
CA GLU A 178 -7.29 1.36 6.72
C GLU A 178 -6.59 0.04 7.03
N VAL A 179 -5.95 -0.02 8.17
CA VAL A 179 -5.48 -1.26 8.81
C VAL A 179 -6.34 -1.50 10.05
N MET A 180 -7.08 -2.60 10.03
CA MET A 180 -7.93 -3.02 11.15
C MET A 180 -7.12 -3.30 12.41
N PRO A 181 -7.72 -3.24 13.61
CA PRO A 181 -7.02 -3.58 14.83
C PRO A 181 -6.41 -4.99 14.79
N VAL A 182 -5.16 -5.10 15.21
CA VAL A 182 -4.53 -6.39 15.52
C VAL A 182 -5.01 -6.82 16.89
N THR A 183 -5.67 -7.99 16.96
CA THR A 183 -6.28 -8.50 18.18
C THR A 183 -5.40 -9.52 18.90
N LYS A 184 -4.46 -10.15 18.18
CA LYS A 184 -3.47 -11.09 18.73
C LYS A 184 -2.18 -11.04 17.92
N GLY A 185 -1.04 -11.19 18.58
CA GLY A 185 0.26 -11.21 17.93
C GLY A 185 0.73 -9.85 17.45
N GLU A 186 1.51 -9.86 16.38
CA GLU A 186 2.19 -8.69 15.82
C GLU A 186 2.14 -8.74 14.29
N ARG A 187 1.63 -7.68 13.65
CA ARG A 187 1.67 -7.51 12.20
C ARG A 187 2.74 -6.50 11.80
N ASN A 188 3.63 -6.91 10.93
CA ASN A 188 4.64 -6.03 10.33
C ASN A 188 4.38 -5.85 8.84
N SER A 189 4.51 -4.62 8.36
CA SER A 189 4.45 -4.28 6.94
C SER A 189 5.52 -3.28 6.56
N LEU A 190 5.89 -3.27 5.29
CA LEU A 190 6.80 -2.29 4.71
C LEU A 190 6.01 -1.43 3.73
N VAL A 191 5.99 -0.13 3.94
CA VAL A 191 5.17 0.83 3.17
C VAL A 191 6.07 1.85 2.49
N THR A 192 5.76 2.21 1.26
CA THR A 192 6.39 3.32 0.55
C THR A 192 5.43 3.93 -0.46
N TRP A 193 5.80 5.07 -1.02
CA TRP A 193 4.99 5.80 -1.98
C TRP A 193 5.79 6.15 -3.23
N VAL A 194 5.12 6.05 -4.37
CA VAL A 194 5.68 6.43 -5.66
C VAL A 194 5.13 7.79 -6.05
N THR A 195 6.02 8.72 -6.31
CA THR A 195 5.63 10.07 -6.75
C THR A 195 5.52 10.16 -8.26
N GLY A 196 4.79 11.14 -8.75
CA GLY A 196 4.61 11.37 -10.18
C GLY A 196 4.08 12.77 -10.48
N LYS A 197 3.79 13.03 -11.76
CA LYS A 197 3.25 14.31 -12.22
C LYS A 197 1.92 14.63 -11.54
N GLN A 198 1.62 15.91 -11.38
CA GLN A 198 0.29 16.36 -10.96
C GLN A 198 -0.79 15.79 -11.89
N PHE A 199 -2.01 15.60 -11.36
CA PHE A 199 -3.16 15.34 -12.21
C PHE A 199 -3.45 16.61 -13.03
N LYS A 200 -3.66 16.45 -14.33
CA LYS A 200 -4.04 17.52 -15.24
C LYS A 200 -5.54 17.53 -15.46
#